data_d64fe3f9c470e2a8fc67bb352953ca09
#
_entry.id   d64fe3f9c470e2a8fc67bb352953ca09
#
_cell.length_a   1.000
_cell.length_b   1.000
_cell.length_c   1.000
_cell.angle_alpha   90.00
_cell.angle_beta   90.00
_cell.angle_gamma   90.00
#
_symmetry.space_group_name_H-M   'P 1'
#
loop_
_entity.id
_entity.type
_entity.pdbx_description
1 polymer ?
#
loop_
_entity_poly.entity_id
_entity_poly.type
_entity_poly.pdbx_seq_one_letter_code
_entity_poly.pdbx_strand_id
1 'polypeptide(L)'
;MRQSDHWLLLNAGPEMAVCSTKAFTSQLIVPLLLAYAAANKMAEGEELIKKTAQDIKNMLTEEYLEKIHILARNIAHKEHIYVIGKGFNYPIALETALKIKEVSYIHAEGFASGELKHGVITLIEKGTPCIAIVANDEVKQGVLTGAAEIKLRGGYIIGVSPENHPVFDYWIPVPDAGNASPIVNTIPAQLLAYCLALERKCDPDYCRNLAKSVVVL
;
A
#
# COMPACT_ATOMS: atom_id res chain seq x y z
N MET A 1 1.32 8.10 -25.53
CA MET A 1 1.82 7.76 -26.87
C MET A 1 1.59 8.89 -27.90
N ARG A 2 0.40 9.51 -27.98
CA ARG A 2 0.08 10.47 -29.06
C ARG A 2 0.82 11.82 -29.00
N GLN A 3 1.40 12.19 -27.83
CA GLN A 3 2.06 13.48 -27.60
C GLN A 3 3.47 13.31 -27.00
N SER A 4 4.00 12.08 -27.01
CA SER A 4 5.28 11.74 -26.37
C SER A 4 6.28 11.31 -27.44
N ASP A 5 7.50 11.85 -27.40
CA ASP A 5 8.60 11.45 -28.29
C ASP A 5 9.08 10.02 -28.00
N HIS A 6 8.97 9.59 -26.72
CA HIS A 6 9.33 8.25 -26.27
C HIS A 6 8.22 7.65 -25.42
N TRP A 7 8.07 6.35 -25.48
CA TRP A 7 7.06 5.62 -24.71
C TRP A 7 7.59 4.23 -24.31
N LEU A 8 7.11 3.75 -23.16
CA LEU A 8 7.39 2.41 -22.65
C LEU A 8 6.06 1.73 -22.31
N LEU A 9 5.95 0.45 -22.66
CA LEU A 9 4.80 -0.37 -22.29
C LEU A 9 5.04 -0.98 -20.89
N LEU A 10 4.00 -0.98 -20.07
CA LEU A 10 4.04 -1.64 -18.76
C LEU A 10 4.10 -3.17 -18.87
N ASN A 11 3.63 -3.74 -19.99
CA ASN A 11 3.52 -5.19 -20.23
C ASN A 11 2.76 -5.95 -19.13
N ALA A 12 1.88 -5.26 -18.39
CA ALA A 12 1.09 -5.86 -17.31
C ALA A 12 -0.05 -6.77 -17.80
N GLY A 13 -0.29 -6.83 -19.11
CA GLY A 13 -1.43 -7.53 -19.70
C GLY A 13 -2.78 -6.85 -19.38
N PRO A 14 -3.90 -7.41 -19.83
CA PRO A 14 -5.23 -6.84 -19.57
C PRO A 14 -5.56 -6.94 -18.07
N GLU A 15 -6.06 -5.85 -17.51
CA GLU A 15 -6.56 -5.78 -16.13
C GLU A 15 -8.08 -5.94 -16.18
N MET A 16 -8.61 -7.02 -15.57
CA MET A 16 -10.02 -7.39 -15.69
C MET A 16 -10.88 -6.64 -14.69
N ALA A 17 -10.42 -6.48 -13.46
CA ALA A 17 -11.12 -5.72 -12.44
C ALA A 17 -11.09 -4.21 -12.72
N VAL A 18 -12.06 -3.48 -12.19
CA VAL A 18 -12.07 -2.01 -12.24
C VAL A 18 -10.90 -1.44 -11.44
N CYS A 19 -10.66 -1.98 -10.26
CA CYS A 19 -9.56 -1.63 -9.38
C CYS A 19 -8.21 -2.02 -10.01
N SER A 20 -7.27 -1.06 -10.09
CA SER A 20 -5.93 -1.32 -10.62
C SER A 20 -5.03 -1.95 -9.58
N THR A 21 -4.40 -3.07 -9.90
CA THR A 21 -3.45 -3.78 -9.03
C THR A 21 -2.13 -4.03 -9.73
N LYS A 22 -2.05 -4.99 -10.65
CA LYS A 22 -0.81 -5.32 -11.37
C LYS A 22 -0.31 -4.18 -12.26
N ALA A 23 -1.21 -3.38 -12.84
CA ALA A 23 -0.81 -2.23 -13.65
C ALA A 23 -0.13 -1.17 -12.75
N PHE A 24 -0.66 -0.89 -11.57
CA PHE A 24 -0.04 0.01 -10.61
C PHE A 24 1.35 -0.50 -10.17
N THR A 25 1.47 -1.78 -9.83
CA THR A 25 2.76 -2.39 -9.46
C THR A 25 3.77 -2.26 -10.60
N SER A 26 3.36 -2.51 -11.85
CA SER A 26 4.22 -2.31 -13.03
C SER A 26 4.60 -0.85 -13.24
N GLN A 27 3.70 0.10 -12.92
CA GLN A 27 4.01 1.53 -12.96
C GLN A 27 5.07 1.94 -11.93
N LEU A 28 5.23 1.24 -10.82
CA LEU A 28 6.32 1.49 -9.87
C LEU A 28 7.66 0.96 -10.40
N ILE A 29 7.64 -0.17 -11.10
CA ILE A 29 8.87 -0.80 -11.65
C ILE A 29 9.51 0.08 -12.73
N VAL A 30 8.73 0.62 -13.65
CA VAL A 30 9.27 1.37 -14.80
C VAL A 30 10.06 2.62 -14.37
N PRO A 31 9.54 3.53 -13.53
CA PRO A 31 10.30 4.68 -13.05
C PRO A 31 11.56 4.28 -12.25
N LEU A 32 11.48 3.19 -11.47
CA LEU A 32 12.63 2.70 -10.73
C LEU A 32 13.75 2.25 -11.69
N LEU A 33 13.43 1.46 -12.70
CA LEU A 33 14.41 1.05 -13.72
C LEU A 33 14.95 2.25 -14.52
N LEU A 34 14.11 3.23 -14.84
CA LEU A 34 14.56 4.46 -15.51
C LEU A 34 15.55 5.26 -14.64
N ALA A 35 15.31 5.34 -13.31
CA ALA A 35 16.24 5.99 -12.40
C ALA A 35 17.60 5.26 -12.34
N TYR A 36 17.59 3.94 -12.31
CA TYR A 36 18.81 3.13 -12.37
C TYR A 36 19.53 3.28 -13.72
N ALA A 37 18.79 3.31 -14.81
CA ALA A 37 19.36 3.56 -16.15
C ALA A 37 20.01 4.95 -16.25
N ALA A 38 19.34 5.99 -15.75
CA ALA A 38 19.86 7.35 -15.72
C ALA A 38 21.13 7.49 -14.85
N ALA A 39 21.25 6.65 -13.81
CA ALA A 39 22.44 6.55 -12.97
C ALA A 39 23.56 5.67 -13.56
N ASN A 40 23.40 5.13 -14.78
CA ASN A 40 24.29 4.12 -15.41
C ASN A 40 24.41 2.81 -14.59
N LYS A 41 23.35 2.41 -13.90
CA LYS A 41 23.28 1.26 -12.99
C LYS A 41 22.17 0.26 -13.36
N MET A 42 21.86 0.12 -14.65
CA MET A 42 20.74 -0.68 -15.14
C MET A 42 20.79 -2.13 -14.63
N ALA A 43 21.98 -2.76 -14.66
CA ALA A 43 22.15 -4.13 -14.18
C ALA A 43 21.81 -4.29 -12.67
N GLU A 44 22.18 -3.30 -11.84
CA GLU A 44 21.80 -3.28 -10.41
C GLU A 44 20.29 -3.17 -10.24
N GLY A 45 19.63 -2.32 -11.06
CA GLY A 45 18.18 -2.17 -11.06
C GLY A 45 17.44 -3.44 -11.46
N GLU A 46 17.90 -4.13 -12.51
CA GLU A 46 17.32 -5.40 -12.94
C GLU A 46 17.45 -6.49 -11.87
N GLU A 47 18.62 -6.59 -11.24
CA GLU A 47 18.85 -7.55 -10.16
C GLU A 47 17.97 -7.26 -8.94
N LEU A 48 17.83 -5.98 -8.57
CA LEU A 48 16.93 -5.56 -7.50
C LEU A 48 15.48 -5.99 -7.79
N ILE A 49 14.99 -5.79 -9.02
CA ILE A 49 13.62 -6.17 -9.38
C ILE A 49 13.45 -7.70 -9.37
N LYS A 50 14.41 -8.46 -9.89
CA LYS A 50 14.39 -9.94 -9.87
C LYS A 50 14.33 -10.45 -8.43
N LYS A 51 15.21 -9.93 -7.56
CA LYS A 51 15.22 -10.27 -6.13
C LYS A 51 13.88 -9.91 -5.49
N THR A 52 13.38 -8.71 -5.71
CA THR A 52 12.10 -8.23 -5.16
C THR A 52 10.94 -9.15 -5.57
N ALA A 53 10.88 -9.55 -6.83
CA ALA A 53 9.86 -10.48 -7.33
C ALA A 53 9.93 -11.85 -6.64
N GLN A 54 11.15 -12.37 -6.43
CA GLN A 54 11.34 -13.63 -5.71
C GLN A 54 10.96 -13.51 -4.22
N ASP A 55 11.32 -12.40 -3.58
CA ASP A 55 10.99 -12.14 -2.17
C ASP A 55 9.47 -12.03 -1.99
N ILE A 56 8.76 -11.33 -2.89
CA ILE A 56 7.29 -11.27 -2.90
C ILE A 56 6.69 -12.67 -3.06
N LYS A 57 7.21 -13.47 -4.00
CA LYS A 57 6.74 -14.84 -4.20
C LYS A 57 6.91 -15.70 -2.94
N ASN A 58 8.03 -15.55 -2.25
CA ASN A 58 8.32 -16.29 -1.01
C ASN A 58 7.44 -15.81 0.16
N MET A 59 7.06 -14.52 0.18
CA MET A 59 6.18 -13.93 1.18
C MET A 59 4.74 -14.44 1.06
N LEU A 60 4.24 -14.66 -0.16
CA LEU A 60 2.86 -15.00 -0.44
C LEU A 60 2.57 -16.49 -0.14
N THR A 61 2.61 -16.86 1.13
CA THR A 61 2.25 -18.19 1.65
C THR A 61 0.78 -18.21 2.12
N GLU A 62 0.22 -19.40 2.28
CA GLU A 62 -1.11 -19.55 2.86
C GLU A 62 -1.21 -18.92 4.25
N GLU A 63 -0.18 -19.07 5.09
CA GLU A 63 -0.11 -18.45 6.40
C GLU A 63 -0.13 -16.92 6.32
N TYR A 64 0.60 -16.34 5.36
CA TYR A 64 0.58 -14.90 5.13
C TYR A 64 -0.79 -14.40 4.70
N LEU A 65 -1.44 -15.10 3.79
CA LEU A 65 -2.79 -14.75 3.34
C LEU A 65 -3.79 -14.84 4.47
N GLU A 66 -3.76 -15.90 5.29
CA GLU A 66 -4.63 -16.06 6.45
C GLU A 66 -4.41 -14.93 7.47
N LYS A 67 -3.18 -14.51 7.69
CA LYS A 67 -2.86 -13.36 8.54
C LYS A 67 -3.54 -12.08 8.05
N ILE A 68 -3.53 -11.80 6.76
CA ILE A 68 -4.25 -10.66 6.17
C ILE A 68 -5.78 -10.83 6.33
N HIS A 69 -6.30 -12.03 6.13
CA HIS A 69 -7.72 -12.33 6.32
C HIS A 69 -8.19 -12.09 7.76
N ILE A 70 -7.43 -12.55 8.75
CA ILE A 70 -7.72 -12.31 10.18
C ILE A 70 -7.77 -10.81 10.46
N LEU A 71 -6.80 -10.04 9.96
CA LEU A 71 -6.81 -8.60 10.10
C LEU A 71 -8.05 -7.97 9.46
N ALA A 72 -8.37 -8.34 8.22
CA ALA A 72 -9.53 -7.82 7.51
C ALA A 72 -10.82 -8.07 8.30
N ARG A 73 -11.03 -9.29 8.81
CA ARG A 73 -12.18 -9.65 9.64
C ARG A 73 -12.28 -8.78 10.89
N ASN A 74 -11.15 -8.48 11.53
CA ASN A 74 -11.09 -7.68 12.75
C ASN A 74 -11.44 -6.22 12.52
N ILE A 75 -11.20 -5.67 11.31
CA ILE A 75 -11.40 -4.24 11.04
C ILE A 75 -12.50 -3.95 10.01
N ALA A 76 -13.11 -4.95 9.38
CA ALA A 76 -14.13 -4.76 8.34
C ALA A 76 -15.38 -3.99 8.80
N HIS A 77 -15.68 -4.01 10.11
CA HIS A 77 -16.80 -3.28 10.70
C HIS A 77 -16.50 -1.79 10.94
N LYS A 78 -15.24 -1.35 10.76
CA LYS A 78 -14.84 0.04 10.96
C LYS A 78 -15.30 0.91 9.79
N GLU A 79 -15.69 2.14 10.09
CA GLU A 79 -16.13 3.11 9.09
C GLU A 79 -14.97 3.91 8.49
N HIS A 80 -13.88 4.07 9.27
CA HIS A 80 -12.71 4.86 8.89
C HIS A 80 -11.42 4.07 9.09
N ILE A 81 -10.50 4.19 8.14
CA ILE A 81 -9.13 3.65 8.21
C ILE A 81 -8.18 4.77 7.77
N TYR A 82 -7.15 5.03 8.56
CA TYR A 82 -6.10 5.96 8.19
C TYR A 82 -4.86 5.20 7.73
N VAL A 83 -4.11 5.79 6.80
CA VAL A 83 -2.86 5.19 6.30
C VAL A 83 -1.78 6.26 6.33
N ILE A 84 -0.65 5.96 6.96
CA ILE A 84 0.48 6.88 7.01
C ILE A 84 1.71 6.28 6.34
N GLY A 85 2.44 7.14 5.64
CA GLY A 85 3.73 6.84 5.03
C GLY A 85 4.58 8.09 4.96
N LYS A 86 5.86 7.95 4.60
CA LYS A 86 6.78 9.07 4.40
C LYS A 86 7.75 8.76 3.27
N GLY A 87 8.32 9.80 2.62
CA GLY A 87 9.22 9.61 1.49
C GLY A 87 8.53 8.85 0.35
N PHE A 88 9.19 7.85 -0.19
CA PHE A 88 8.64 7.02 -1.28
C PHE A 88 7.42 6.18 -0.88
N ASN A 89 7.19 5.97 0.42
CA ASN A 89 6.03 5.25 0.91
C ASN A 89 4.80 6.14 1.21
N TYR A 90 4.89 7.46 1.09
CA TYR A 90 3.72 8.33 1.16
C TYR A 90 2.75 8.11 -0.01
N PRO A 91 3.18 8.08 -1.29
CA PRO A 91 2.31 7.68 -2.39
C PRO A 91 1.67 6.29 -2.21
N ILE A 92 2.38 5.35 -1.58
CA ILE A 92 1.82 4.02 -1.28
C ILE A 92 0.73 4.10 -0.21
N ALA A 93 0.85 5.02 0.75
CA ALA A 93 -0.24 5.26 1.71
C ALA A 93 -1.50 5.81 1.02
N LEU A 94 -1.35 6.71 0.04
CA LEU A 94 -2.47 7.21 -0.76
C LEU A 94 -3.11 6.10 -1.60
N GLU A 95 -2.31 5.28 -2.26
CA GLU A 95 -2.78 4.14 -3.06
C GLU A 95 -3.47 3.08 -2.18
N THR A 96 -2.91 2.78 -1.00
CA THR A 96 -3.53 1.86 -0.03
C THR A 96 -4.93 2.34 0.35
N ALA A 97 -5.06 3.61 0.70
CA ALA A 97 -6.34 4.22 1.04
C ALA A 97 -7.31 4.20 -0.16
N LEU A 98 -6.81 4.42 -1.37
CA LEU A 98 -7.61 4.33 -2.59
C LEU A 98 -8.15 2.91 -2.81
N LYS A 99 -7.29 1.89 -2.74
CA LYS A 99 -7.70 0.48 -2.91
C LYS A 99 -8.77 0.07 -1.88
N ILE A 100 -8.59 0.44 -0.62
CA ILE A 100 -9.58 0.16 0.42
C ILE A 100 -10.92 0.83 0.09
N LYS A 101 -10.92 2.09 -0.31
CA LYS A 101 -12.16 2.82 -0.69
C LYS A 101 -12.86 2.20 -1.88
N GLU A 102 -12.11 1.88 -2.93
CA GLU A 102 -12.67 1.39 -4.22
C GLU A 102 -13.43 0.09 -4.06
N VAL A 103 -12.89 -0.88 -3.32
CA VAL A 103 -13.43 -2.24 -3.30
C VAL A 103 -14.25 -2.57 -2.05
N SER A 104 -13.94 -1.96 -0.90
CA SER A 104 -14.64 -2.26 0.36
C SER A 104 -15.61 -1.19 0.81
N TYR A 105 -15.55 0.00 0.21
CA TYR A 105 -16.36 1.18 0.54
C TYR A 105 -16.18 1.68 1.98
N ILE A 106 -15.09 1.29 2.63
CA ILE A 106 -14.66 1.91 3.88
C ILE A 106 -14.03 3.26 3.54
N HIS A 107 -14.40 4.30 4.27
CA HIS A 107 -13.71 5.58 4.15
C HIS A 107 -12.26 5.42 4.61
N ALA A 108 -11.33 5.51 3.69
CA ALA A 108 -9.91 5.43 3.99
C ALA A 108 -9.17 6.67 3.50
N GLU A 109 -8.20 7.16 4.27
CA GLU A 109 -7.46 8.36 3.93
C GLU A 109 -5.97 8.19 4.21
N GLY A 110 -5.15 8.58 3.21
CA GLY A 110 -3.69 8.49 3.28
C GLY A 110 -3.05 9.83 3.61
N PHE A 111 -2.04 9.82 4.49
CA PHE A 111 -1.32 11.02 4.91
C PHE A 111 0.19 10.82 4.91
N ALA A 112 0.92 11.89 4.70
CA ALA A 112 2.30 11.96 5.14
C ALA A 112 2.32 11.89 6.68
N SER A 113 3.15 11.01 7.26
CA SER A 113 3.08 10.71 8.70
C SER A 113 3.25 11.93 9.61
N GLY A 114 3.99 12.95 9.15
CA GLY A 114 4.16 14.21 9.88
C GLY A 114 2.96 15.15 9.84
N GLU A 115 2.09 15.00 8.82
CA GLU A 115 0.97 15.93 8.60
C GLU A 115 -0.28 15.56 9.39
N LEU A 116 -0.44 14.30 9.80
CA LEU A 116 -1.62 13.84 10.54
C LEU A 116 -1.87 14.67 11.82
N LYS A 117 -0.82 15.06 12.52
CA LYS A 117 -0.88 15.83 13.76
C LYS A 117 -1.41 17.27 13.60
N HIS A 118 -1.46 17.80 12.37
CA HIS A 118 -1.90 19.17 12.09
C HIS A 118 -3.41 19.32 11.88
N GLY A 119 -4.21 18.38 12.39
CA GLY A 119 -5.68 18.47 12.36
C GLY A 119 -6.33 17.09 12.37
N VAL A 120 -6.02 16.24 11.39
CA VAL A 120 -6.68 14.95 11.16
C VAL A 120 -6.58 14.01 12.38
N ILE A 121 -5.54 14.12 13.18
CA ILE A 121 -5.35 13.34 14.41
C ILE A 121 -6.50 13.50 15.41
N THR A 122 -7.30 14.57 15.29
CA THR A 122 -8.51 14.79 16.11
C THR A 122 -9.61 13.76 15.82
N LEU A 123 -9.56 13.07 14.68
CA LEU A 123 -10.49 12.02 14.30
C LEU A 123 -10.11 10.64 14.86
N ILE A 124 -8.96 10.54 15.53
CA ILE A 124 -8.49 9.27 16.10
C ILE A 124 -9.20 9.02 17.42
N GLU A 125 -9.97 7.95 17.43
CA GLU A 125 -10.67 7.42 18.60
C GLU A 125 -10.11 6.06 19.01
N LYS A 126 -10.56 5.52 20.15
CA LYS A 126 -10.14 4.22 20.62
C LYS A 126 -10.45 3.11 19.61
N GLY A 127 -9.40 2.44 19.14
CA GLY A 127 -9.48 1.35 18.17
C GLY A 127 -9.68 1.80 16.72
N THR A 128 -9.47 3.10 16.39
CA THR A 128 -9.40 3.57 15.00
C THR A 128 -8.21 2.94 14.29
N PRO A 129 -8.40 2.15 13.21
CA PRO A 129 -7.29 1.53 12.51
C PRO A 129 -6.42 2.57 11.80
N CYS A 130 -5.11 2.43 11.97
CA CYS A 130 -4.12 3.19 11.24
C CYS A 130 -3.04 2.25 10.71
N ILE A 131 -2.89 2.20 9.39
CA ILE A 131 -1.85 1.44 8.70
C ILE A 131 -0.61 2.32 8.58
N ALA A 132 0.48 1.89 9.18
CA ALA A 132 1.78 2.56 9.09
C ALA A 132 2.69 1.80 8.12
N ILE A 133 3.03 2.42 6.98
CA ILE A 133 3.91 1.84 5.97
C ILE A 133 5.34 2.28 6.26
N VAL A 134 6.17 1.36 6.72
CA VAL A 134 7.52 1.61 7.22
C VAL A 134 8.55 0.82 6.42
N ALA A 135 9.46 1.51 5.76
CA ALA A 135 10.65 0.91 5.14
C ALA A 135 11.89 1.11 6.02
N ASN A 136 12.95 0.35 5.75
CA ASN A 136 14.27 0.56 6.36
C ASN A 136 15.03 1.64 5.58
N ASP A 137 14.64 2.89 5.79
CA ASP A 137 15.21 4.07 5.15
C ASP A 137 15.38 5.22 6.15
N GLU A 138 15.88 6.35 5.69
CA GLU A 138 16.15 7.55 6.50
C GLU A 138 14.89 8.17 7.12
N VAL A 139 13.70 7.85 6.60
CA VAL A 139 12.43 8.38 7.11
C VAL A 139 11.69 7.42 8.05
N LYS A 140 12.23 6.21 8.29
CA LYS A 140 11.67 5.17 9.17
C LYS A 140 11.21 5.73 10.51
N GLN A 141 12.10 6.44 11.20
CA GLN A 141 11.81 6.99 12.53
C GLN A 141 10.66 7.99 12.51
N GLY A 142 10.53 8.76 11.43
CA GLY A 142 9.44 9.73 11.27
C GLY A 142 8.07 9.05 11.17
N VAL A 143 7.97 7.89 10.50
CA VAL A 143 6.73 7.10 10.43
C VAL A 143 6.39 6.48 11.77
N LEU A 144 7.39 5.89 12.44
CA LEU A 144 7.21 5.30 13.78
C LEU A 144 6.77 6.32 14.82
N THR A 145 7.31 7.54 14.76
CA THR A 145 6.88 8.65 15.62
C THR A 145 5.42 9.02 15.37
N GLY A 146 5.01 9.18 14.10
CA GLY A 146 3.60 9.42 13.76
C GLY A 146 2.67 8.31 14.23
N ALA A 147 3.07 7.05 14.06
CA ALA A 147 2.33 5.90 14.58
C ALA A 147 2.18 5.94 16.11
N ALA A 148 3.24 6.32 16.83
CA ALA A 148 3.18 6.47 18.28
C ALA A 148 2.26 7.60 18.73
N GLU A 149 2.25 8.72 18.02
CA GLU A 149 1.34 9.85 18.29
C GLU A 149 -0.13 9.44 18.14
N ILE A 150 -0.44 8.60 17.14
CA ILE A 150 -1.78 8.03 16.91
C ILE A 150 -2.13 7.03 18.01
N LYS A 151 -1.21 6.13 18.34
CA LYS A 151 -1.40 5.11 19.39
C LYS A 151 -1.72 5.73 20.74
N LEU A 152 -1.04 6.81 21.11
CA LEU A 152 -1.30 7.56 22.34
C LEU A 152 -2.74 8.14 22.43
N ARG A 153 -3.41 8.28 21.30
CA ARG A 153 -4.82 8.74 21.21
C ARG A 153 -5.80 7.58 21.09
N GLY A 154 -5.31 6.35 21.23
CA GLY A 154 -6.15 5.15 21.22
C GLY A 154 -6.26 4.48 19.84
N GLY A 155 -5.54 4.94 18.82
CA GLY A 155 -5.51 4.29 17.51
C GLY A 155 -4.96 2.88 17.58
N TYR A 156 -5.45 2.00 16.72
CA TYR A 156 -4.99 0.62 16.52
C TYR A 156 -4.00 0.61 15.36
N ILE A 157 -2.73 0.38 15.67
CA ILE A 157 -1.63 0.52 14.71
C ILE A 157 -1.33 -0.79 14.01
N ILE A 158 -1.47 -0.79 12.69
CA ILE A 158 -1.14 -1.90 11.79
C ILE A 158 0.16 -1.54 11.08
N GLY A 159 1.27 -2.18 11.46
CA GLY A 159 2.57 -1.94 10.84
C GLY A 159 2.77 -2.82 9.61
N VAL A 160 3.05 -2.22 8.45
CA VAL A 160 3.58 -2.88 7.25
C VAL A 160 5.07 -2.56 7.19
N SER A 161 5.93 -3.53 7.51
CA SER A 161 7.36 -3.24 7.70
C SER A 161 8.21 -4.52 7.65
N PRO A 162 9.53 -4.40 7.33
CA PRO A 162 10.45 -5.52 7.39
C PRO A 162 10.65 -6.08 8.82
N GLU A 163 10.54 -5.22 9.82
CA GLU A 163 10.77 -5.57 11.22
C GLU A 163 9.57 -5.20 12.08
N ASN A 164 9.28 -6.03 13.08
CA ASN A 164 8.26 -5.70 14.07
C ASN A 164 8.74 -4.56 14.97
N HIS A 165 7.79 -3.78 15.48
CA HIS A 165 8.08 -2.69 16.39
C HIS A 165 7.02 -2.61 17.51
N PRO A 166 7.38 -2.26 18.77
CA PRO A 166 6.45 -2.20 19.91
C PRO A 166 5.26 -1.24 19.73
N VAL A 167 5.35 -0.30 18.78
CA VAL A 167 4.24 0.60 18.47
C VAL A 167 3.10 -0.11 17.75
N PHE A 168 3.35 -1.22 17.06
CA PHE A 168 2.35 -1.96 16.30
C PHE A 168 1.47 -2.83 17.22
N ASP A 169 0.18 -2.76 17.01
CA ASP A 169 -0.80 -3.68 17.59
C ASP A 169 -0.97 -4.92 16.69
N TYR A 170 -0.73 -4.74 15.40
CA TYR A 170 -0.69 -5.81 14.40
C TYR A 170 0.47 -5.56 13.45
N TRP A 171 1.25 -6.59 13.16
CA TRP A 171 2.39 -6.50 12.26
C TRP A 171 2.21 -7.37 11.03
N ILE A 172 2.31 -6.77 9.86
CA ILE A 172 2.35 -7.41 8.56
C ILE A 172 3.81 -7.38 8.07
N PRO A 173 4.52 -8.51 8.11
CA PRO A 173 5.90 -8.57 7.63
C PRO A 173 5.98 -8.41 6.13
N VAL A 174 6.98 -7.66 5.67
CA VAL A 174 7.35 -7.53 4.25
C VAL A 174 8.86 -7.67 4.11
N PRO A 175 9.38 -8.12 2.96
CA PRO A 175 10.82 -8.14 2.72
C PRO A 175 11.43 -6.73 2.75
N ASP A 176 12.68 -6.61 3.21
CA ASP A 176 13.46 -5.38 3.02
C ASP A 176 13.97 -5.32 1.59
N ALA A 177 13.42 -4.40 0.82
CA ALA A 177 13.70 -4.26 -0.62
C ALA A 177 14.40 -2.93 -0.98
N GLY A 178 14.90 -2.17 0.02
CA GLY A 178 15.58 -0.90 -0.22
C GLY A 178 14.76 0.03 -1.12
N ASN A 179 15.32 0.48 -2.27
CA ASN A 179 14.63 1.35 -3.20
C ASN A 179 13.36 0.74 -3.85
N ALA A 180 13.19 -0.58 -3.78
CA ALA A 180 11.99 -1.27 -4.26
C ALA A 180 10.92 -1.44 -3.15
N SER A 181 11.11 -0.86 -1.95
CA SER A 181 10.16 -0.92 -0.83
C SER A 181 8.73 -0.48 -1.22
N PRO A 182 8.49 0.53 -2.09
CA PRO A 182 7.15 0.87 -2.54
C PRO A 182 6.43 -0.29 -3.24
N ILE A 183 7.16 -1.10 -4.02
CA ILE A 183 6.61 -2.26 -4.73
C ILE A 183 6.15 -3.31 -3.74
N VAL A 184 7.03 -3.66 -2.80
CA VAL A 184 6.75 -4.68 -1.78
C VAL A 184 5.61 -4.26 -0.85
N ASN A 185 5.62 -3.00 -0.39
CA ASN A 185 4.63 -2.47 0.54
C ASN A 185 3.22 -2.33 -0.08
N THR A 186 3.13 -2.29 -1.41
CA THR A 186 1.84 -2.27 -2.13
C THR A 186 1.12 -3.62 -2.04
N ILE A 187 1.84 -4.74 -1.99
CA ILE A 187 1.22 -6.08 -2.04
C ILE A 187 0.27 -6.36 -0.86
N PRO A 188 0.69 -6.19 0.42
CA PRO A 188 -0.24 -6.40 1.53
C PRO A 188 -1.41 -5.42 1.52
N ALA A 189 -1.23 -4.20 0.99
CA ALA A 189 -2.30 -3.23 0.84
C ALA A 189 -3.39 -3.71 -0.13
N GLN A 190 -2.99 -4.24 -1.29
CA GLN A 190 -3.91 -4.83 -2.28
C GLN A 190 -4.64 -6.05 -1.70
N LEU A 191 -3.93 -6.94 -1.02
CA LEU A 191 -4.51 -8.12 -0.37
C LEU A 191 -5.50 -7.72 0.74
N LEU A 192 -5.14 -6.74 1.58
CA LEU A 192 -6.02 -6.28 2.65
C LEU A 192 -7.30 -5.66 2.08
N ALA A 193 -7.19 -4.82 1.05
CA ALA A 193 -8.35 -4.23 0.39
C ALA A 193 -9.28 -5.32 -0.19
N TYR A 194 -8.72 -6.33 -0.86
CA TYR A 194 -9.46 -7.50 -1.37
C TYR A 194 -10.17 -8.25 -0.23
N CYS A 195 -9.46 -8.59 0.84
CA CYS A 195 -10.05 -9.31 1.98
C CYS A 195 -11.14 -8.47 2.68
N LEU A 196 -10.96 -7.15 2.81
CA LEU A 196 -11.99 -6.25 3.34
C LEU A 196 -13.24 -6.23 2.47
N ALA A 197 -13.10 -6.27 1.13
CA ALA A 197 -14.23 -6.36 0.22
C ALA A 197 -15.03 -7.65 0.46
N LEU A 198 -14.36 -8.79 0.58
CA LEU A 198 -15.00 -10.08 0.84
C LEU A 198 -15.74 -10.10 2.19
N GLU A 199 -15.10 -9.62 3.27
CA GLU A 199 -15.71 -9.55 4.60
C GLU A 199 -16.96 -8.63 4.61
N ARG A 200 -16.96 -7.59 3.80
CA ARG A 200 -18.09 -6.67 3.62
C ARG A 200 -19.09 -7.12 2.57
N LYS A 201 -18.89 -8.31 1.97
CA LYS A 201 -19.72 -8.88 0.89
C LYS A 201 -19.84 -7.96 -0.32
N CYS A 202 -18.77 -7.25 -0.64
CA CYS A 202 -18.61 -6.43 -1.83
C CYS A 202 -17.92 -7.26 -2.91
N ASP A 203 -18.23 -6.98 -4.18
CA ASP A 203 -17.53 -7.56 -5.32
C ASP A 203 -16.25 -6.75 -5.60
N PRO A 204 -15.04 -7.31 -5.42
CA PRO A 204 -13.80 -6.58 -5.64
C PRO A 204 -13.50 -6.31 -7.12
N ASP A 205 -14.13 -7.01 -8.05
CA ASP A 205 -13.91 -6.84 -9.48
C ASP A 205 -14.82 -5.75 -10.09
N TYR A 206 -16.01 -5.54 -9.49
CA TYR A 206 -17.02 -4.59 -9.96
C TYR A 206 -17.33 -3.53 -8.90
N CYS A 207 -16.50 -2.49 -8.86
CA CYS A 207 -16.70 -1.39 -7.92
C CYS A 207 -17.92 -0.56 -8.30
N ARG A 208 -18.81 -0.27 -7.32
CA ARG A 208 -19.97 0.60 -7.55
C ARG A 208 -19.54 2.00 -8.00
N ASN A 209 -20.33 2.63 -8.88
CA ASN A 209 -20.10 4.00 -9.37
C ASN A 209 -18.80 4.20 -10.17
N LEU A 210 -18.07 3.13 -10.46
CA LEU A 210 -16.85 3.17 -11.27
C LEU A 210 -16.98 2.25 -12.49
N ALA A 211 -16.31 2.62 -13.57
CA ALA A 211 -16.13 1.80 -14.75
C ALA A 211 -14.65 1.79 -15.14
N LYS A 212 -14.19 0.75 -15.81
CA LYS A 212 -12.79 0.62 -16.28
C LYS A 212 -12.40 1.75 -17.25
N SER A 213 -13.34 2.27 -17.98
CA SER A 213 -13.20 3.48 -18.80
C SER A 213 -14.37 4.41 -18.51
N VAL A 214 -14.08 5.66 -18.18
CA VAL A 214 -15.12 6.68 -18.06
C VAL A 214 -15.54 7.09 -19.46
N VAL A 215 -16.76 6.70 -19.84
CA VAL A 215 -17.40 7.20 -21.05
C VAL A 215 -18.45 8.21 -20.60
N VAL A 216 -18.10 9.50 -20.67
CA VAL A 216 -19.09 10.58 -20.55
C VAL A 216 -19.62 10.80 -21.95
N LEU A 217 -20.90 10.55 -22.16
CA LEU A 217 -21.64 10.92 -23.37
C LEU A 217 -21.94 12.42 -23.32
#